data_8696f35fcf61ac817ab53bf774f0b78d
#
_entry.id   8696f35fcf61ac817ab53bf774f0b78d
#
_cell.length_a   1.000
_cell.length_b   1.000
_cell.length_c   1.000
_cell.angle_alpha   90.00
_cell.angle_beta   90.00
_cell.angle_gamma   90.00
#
_symmetry.space_group_name_H-M   'P 1'
#
loop_
_entity.id
_entity.type
_entity.pdbx_description
1 polymer ?
#
loop_
_entity_poly.entity_id
_entity_poly.type
_entity_poly.pdbx_seq_one_letter_code
_entity_poly.pdbx_strand_id
1 'polypeptide(L)' 'MEQFSARLQRLRERKKPLRNRKVTSELCGLPPDAIRRYERGEAIPTADSLIKIADYYKVSIDYLLGRTNGI' A
#
# COMPACT_ATOMS: atom_id res chain seq x y z
N MET A 1 10.42 6.09 4.03
CA MET A 1 8.97 6.38 3.90
C MET A 1 8.18 5.66 4.98
N GLU A 2 8.40 6.07 6.22
CA GLU A 2 7.76 5.41 7.37
C GLU A 2 6.25 5.52 7.34
N GLN A 3 5.71 6.70 7.01
CA GLN A 3 4.26 6.91 6.99
C GLN A 3 3.60 6.02 5.95
N PHE A 4 4.19 5.93 4.77
CA PHE A 4 3.66 5.09 3.71
C PHE A 4 3.64 3.62 4.15
N SER A 5 4.78 3.13 4.68
CA SER A 5 4.90 1.73 5.10
C SER A 5 3.88 1.38 6.18
N ALA A 6 3.74 2.24 7.19
CA ALA A 6 2.82 2.01 8.30
C ALA A 6 1.36 2.05 7.85
N ARG A 7 1.01 3.03 7.01
CA ARG A 7 -0.38 3.14 6.54
C ARG A 7 -0.76 2.02 5.61
N LEU A 8 0.17 1.60 4.75
CA LEU A 8 -0.06 0.47 3.85
C LEU A 8 -0.34 -0.81 4.65
N GLN A 9 0.48 -1.08 5.65
CA GLN A 9 0.29 -2.25 6.50
C GLN A 9 -1.06 -2.20 7.20
N ARG A 10 -1.44 -1.04 7.75
CA ARG A 10 -2.71 -0.88 8.43
C ARG A 10 -3.89 -1.10 7.50
N LEU A 11 -3.82 -0.57 6.28
CA LEU A 11 -4.89 -0.77 5.29
C LEU A 11 -5.05 -2.25 4.97
N ARG A 12 -3.93 -2.96 4.76
CA ARG A 12 -3.99 -4.39 4.46
C ARG A 12 -4.60 -5.19 5.62
N GLU A 13 -4.21 -4.85 6.85
CA GLU A 13 -4.71 -5.55 8.04
C GLU A 13 -6.18 -5.31 8.31
N ARG A 14 -6.70 -4.16 7.87
CA ARG A 14 -8.11 -3.81 8.09
C ARG A 14 -9.04 -4.30 7.00
N LYS A 15 -8.52 -4.56 5.81
CA LYS A 15 -9.37 -4.98 4.70
C LYS A 15 -9.74 -6.46 4.86
N LYS A 16 -11.04 -6.75 4.71
CA LYS A 16 -11.55 -8.13 4.82
C LYS A 16 -12.05 -8.59 3.45
N PRO A 17 -11.81 -9.84 3.09
CA PRO A 17 -11.08 -10.85 3.85
C PRO A 17 -9.60 -10.50 3.94
N LEU A 18 -8.96 -10.89 5.04
CA LEU A 18 -7.54 -10.62 5.25
C LEU A 18 -6.71 -11.40 4.23
N ARG A 19 -5.78 -10.71 3.58
CA ARG A 19 -4.92 -11.31 2.56
C ARG A 19 -3.46 -11.08 2.88
N ASN A 20 -2.62 -12.06 2.50
CA ASN A 20 -1.20 -11.92 2.70
C ASN A 20 -0.62 -10.92 1.70
N ARG A 21 0.66 -10.57 1.88
CA ARG A 21 1.31 -9.52 1.09
C ARG A 21 1.42 -9.91 -0.38
N LYS A 22 1.70 -11.18 -0.67
CA LYS A 22 1.83 -11.64 -2.06
C LYS A 22 0.51 -11.50 -2.81
N VAL A 23 -0.57 -11.99 -2.23
CA VAL A 23 -1.91 -11.90 -2.84
C VAL A 23 -2.31 -10.44 -3.01
N THR A 24 -2.06 -9.62 -2.00
CA THR A 24 -2.36 -8.19 -2.07
C THR A 24 -1.61 -7.52 -3.22
N SER A 25 -0.32 -7.86 -3.39
CA SER A 25 0.48 -7.32 -4.49
C SER A 25 -0.16 -7.68 -5.83
N GLU A 26 -0.54 -8.94 -6.00
CA GLU A 26 -1.16 -9.40 -7.24
C GLU A 26 -2.48 -8.69 -7.52
N LEU A 27 -3.30 -8.50 -6.50
CA LEU A 27 -4.59 -7.82 -6.64
C LEU A 27 -4.42 -6.35 -6.99
N CYS A 28 -3.33 -5.73 -6.55
CA CYS A 28 -3.02 -4.34 -6.90
C CYS A 28 -2.41 -4.23 -8.30
N GLY A 29 -2.04 -5.35 -8.93
CA GLY A 29 -1.36 -5.31 -10.21
C GLY A 29 0.12 -5.03 -10.09
N LEU A 30 0.74 -5.45 -8.98
CA LEU A 30 2.16 -5.22 -8.69
C LEU A 30 2.91 -6.54 -8.66
N PRO A 31 4.27 -6.49 -8.75
CA PRO A 31 5.07 -7.70 -8.58
C PRO A 31 4.79 -8.38 -7.23
N PRO A 32 4.96 -9.71 -7.15
CA PRO A 32 4.53 -10.45 -5.95
C PRO A 32 5.16 -10.03 -4.64
N ASP A 33 6.35 -9.44 -4.65
CA ASP A 33 7.05 -9.03 -3.45
C ASP A 33 6.91 -7.53 -3.14
N ALA A 34 6.13 -6.79 -3.94
CA ALA A 34 6.07 -5.34 -3.84
C ALA A 34 5.54 -4.87 -2.49
N ILE A 35 4.38 -5.39 -2.07
CA ILE A 35 3.77 -4.93 -0.82
C ILE A 35 4.68 -5.26 0.37
N ARG A 36 5.30 -6.44 0.39
CA ARG A 36 6.22 -6.81 1.45
C ARG A 36 7.39 -5.82 1.54
N ARG A 37 7.98 -5.47 0.41
CA ARG A 37 9.11 -4.54 0.38
C ARG A 37 8.70 -3.15 0.82
N TYR A 38 7.51 -2.70 0.41
CA TYR A 38 6.99 -1.40 0.82
C TYR A 38 6.70 -1.35 2.32
N GLU A 39 6.09 -2.41 2.87
CA GLU A 39 5.77 -2.45 4.29
C GLU A 39 7.03 -2.50 5.15
N ARG A 40 8.10 -3.08 4.64
CA ARG A 40 9.37 -3.16 5.35
C ARG A 40 10.25 -1.93 5.14
N GLY A 41 9.83 -1.00 4.31
CA GLY A 41 10.63 0.19 4.02
C GLY A 41 11.84 -0.10 3.14
N GLU A 42 11.84 -1.22 2.42
CA GLU A 42 12.96 -1.63 1.58
C GLU A 42 12.91 -1.04 0.17
N ALA A 43 11.80 -0.45 -0.21
CA ALA A 43 11.63 0.13 -1.54
C ALA A 43 10.80 1.39 -1.47
N ILE A 44 11.10 2.31 -2.36
CA ILE A 44 10.32 3.55 -2.53
C ILE A 44 9.35 3.30 -3.68
N PRO A 45 8.04 3.49 -3.48
CA PRO A 45 7.07 3.24 -4.54
C PRO A 45 7.20 4.27 -5.67
N THR A 46 6.97 3.82 -6.89
CA THR A 46 6.86 4.72 -8.03
C THR A 46 5.48 5.39 -8.02
N ALA A 47 5.31 6.44 -8.82
CA ALA A 47 4.01 7.06 -8.96
C ALA A 47 2.95 6.06 -9.43
N ASP A 48 3.30 5.19 -10.36
CA ASP A 48 2.40 4.16 -10.86
C ASP A 48 1.98 3.20 -9.75
N SER A 49 2.92 2.74 -8.93
CA SER A 49 2.62 1.85 -7.81
C SER A 49 1.70 2.53 -6.79
N LEU A 50 1.95 3.81 -6.50
CA LEU A 50 1.10 4.58 -5.58
C LEU A 50 -0.34 4.66 -6.09
N ILE A 51 -0.51 4.92 -7.39
CA ILE A 51 -1.83 4.99 -8.00
C ILE A 51 -2.55 3.66 -7.86
N LYS A 52 -1.88 2.57 -8.17
CA LYS A 52 -2.46 1.23 -8.09
C LYS A 52 -2.89 0.88 -6.67
N ILE A 53 -2.06 1.19 -5.69
CA ILE A 53 -2.37 0.92 -4.28
C ILE A 53 -3.53 1.79 -3.80
N ALA A 54 -3.49 3.08 -4.14
CA ALA A 54 -4.54 4.02 -3.74
C ALA A 54 -5.89 3.60 -4.31
N ASP A 55 -5.91 3.20 -5.58
CA ASP A 55 -7.14 2.74 -6.23
C ASP A 55 -7.67 1.46 -5.60
N TYR A 56 -6.80 0.53 -5.27
CA TYR A 56 -7.21 -0.73 -4.66
C TYR A 56 -7.86 -0.51 -3.29
N TYR A 57 -7.28 0.35 -2.47
CA TYR A 57 -7.80 0.62 -1.13
C TYR A 57 -8.79 1.78 -1.09
N LYS A 58 -9.00 2.45 -2.22
CA LYS A 58 -9.92 3.59 -2.32
C LYS A 58 -9.58 4.70 -1.36
N VAL A 59 -8.31 5.04 -1.32
CA VAL A 59 -7.77 6.14 -0.51
C VAL A 59 -6.99 7.07 -1.43
N SER A 60 -6.70 8.28 -0.95
CA SER A 60 -5.89 9.22 -1.72
C SER A 60 -4.40 8.87 -1.61
N ILE A 61 -3.62 9.30 -2.59
CA ILE A 61 -2.17 9.18 -2.54
C ILE A 61 -1.62 10.03 -1.39
N ASP A 62 -2.22 11.20 -1.15
CA ASP A 62 -1.81 12.05 -0.04
C ASP A 62 -1.96 11.32 1.30
N TYR A 63 -3.04 10.57 1.47
CA TYR A 63 -3.22 9.77 2.68
C TYR A 63 -2.10 8.73 2.81
N LEU A 64 -1.81 8.02 1.72
CA LEU A 64 -0.75 7.00 1.73
C LEU A 64 0.59 7.59 2.11
N LEU A 65 0.89 8.79 1.65
CA LEU A 65 2.17 9.44 1.92
C LEU A 65 2.22 10.14 3.28
N GLY A 66 1.12 10.14 4.03
CA GLY A 66 1.09 10.78 5.34
C GLY A 66 0.92 12.28 5.29
N ARG A 67 0.50 12.84 4.14
CA ARG A 67 0.33 14.28 3.97
C ARG A 67 -1.01 14.77 4.50
N THR A 68 -1.94 13.84 4.70
CA THR A 68 -3.24 14.15 5.28
C THR A 68 -3.73 12.94 6.07
N ASN A 69 -4.63 13.16 7.03
CA ASN A 69 -5.30 12.10 7.76
C ASN A 69 -6.66 11.74 7.14
N GLY A 70 -7.10 12.53 6.19
CA GLY A 70 -8.34 12.26 5.48
C GLY A 70 -8.12 11.23 4.37
N ILE A 71 -8.97 10.23 4.33
CA ILE A 71 -8.93 9.18 3.31
C ILE A 71 -9.46 9.72 1.99
#